data_db5efc5d2762c20099a344df22e0e0e7
#
_entry.id   db5efc5d2762c20099a344df22e0e0e7
#
_cell.length_a   1.000
_cell.length_b   1.000
_cell.length_c   1.000
_cell.angle_alpha   90.00
_cell.angle_beta   90.00
_cell.angle_gamma   90.00
#
_symmetry.space_group_name_H-M   'P 1'
#
loop_
_entity.id
_entity.type
_entity.pdbx_description
1 polymer ?
#
loop_
_entity_poly.entity_id
_entity_poly.type
_entity_poly.pdbx_seq_one_letter_code
_entity_poly.pdbx_strand_id
1 'polypeptide(L)'
;DLGLTNQGEAAMWAGLVSGVTPCMVALSAPFWSRKANELGPRRVMMFILATLMLAVGAAGFVQTPSQLLVLRTLQGLVGGFVPIGLGIIVLITPEEHVPWAMGLYQASMVMGLVFGPLMGGLAADLLGYRAPFFLFSTLSGLCLLGVYLLMPNLQHTHKVDSNESQWSLIKSFLAIPRVRLLVVMQFLCNFGITGIGPILPLYIKHYMQVNDDFVATIVGVIIFGAGLFSALASISIGRITKWMSMPNILLTATCGVGGFFILQYLMPNVWSLGVFRTIAGFFMGFITPIANTLISKAVPKERRSIVFGAVSSVAMMGNVLGPIISGMIANWFGYGMVFWSTAGIFFIAAIFVWRSLLRESI
;
A
#
# COMPACT_ATOMS: atom_id res chain seq x y z
N ASP A 1 19.60 12.98 5.16
CA ASP A 1 21.02 13.21 5.52
C ASP A 1 21.84 11.93 5.74
N LEU A 2 21.85 11.06 4.73
CA LEU A 2 22.69 9.85 4.75
C LEU A 2 23.93 10.01 3.85
N GLY A 3 24.40 11.27 3.68
CA GLY A 3 25.60 11.59 2.90
C GLY A 3 25.42 11.60 1.37
N LEU A 4 24.18 11.53 0.87
CA LEU A 4 23.90 11.56 -0.56
C LEU A 4 23.82 13.01 -1.05
N THR A 5 24.74 13.42 -1.90
CA THR A 5 24.79 14.75 -2.51
C THR A 5 24.13 14.78 -3.90
N ASN A 6 24.08 13.64 -4.59
CA ASN A 6 23.48 13.52 -5.91
C ASN A 6 21.97 13.23 -5.80
N GLN A 7 21.15 14.12 -6.39
CA GLN A 7 19.69 14.02 -6.36
C GLN A 7 19.15 12.73 -7.00
N GLY A 8 19.73 12.30 -8.11
CA GLY A 8 19.35 11.07 -8.80
C GLY A 8 19.67 9.84 -7.96
N GLU A 9 20.84 9.80 -7.34
CA GLU A 9 21.24 8.73 -6.43
C GLU A 9 20.31 8.65 -5.20
N ALA A 10 19.95 9.79 -4.64
CA ALA A 10 19.00 9.87 -3.53
C ALA A 10 17.62 9.29 -3.92
N ALA A 11 17.12 9.58 -5.13
CA ALA A 11 15.86 9.03 -5.63
C ALA A 11 15.93 7.51 -5.81
N MET A 12 17.04 7.00 -6.36
CA MET A 12 17.25 5.57 -6.54
C MET A 12 17.27 4.83 -5.19
N TRP A 13 18.02 5.33 -4.21
CA TRP A 13 18.04 4.77 -2.86
C TRP A 13 16.68 4.84 -2.17
N ALA A 14 15.96 5.96 -2.30
CA ALA A 14 14.60 6.10 -1.76
C ALA A 14 13.65 5.06 -2.37
N GLY A 15 13.73 4.82 -3.67
CA GLY A 15 12.97 3.79 -4.37
C GLY A 15 13.31 2.37 -3.88
N LEU A 16 14.60 2.02 -3.80
CA LEU A 16 15.06 0.71 -3.34
C LEU A 16 14.64 0.42 -1.89
N VAL A 17 14.89 1.37 -1.00
CA VAL A 17 14.53 1.26 0.44
C VAL A 17 13.02 1.12 0.64
N SER A 18 12.22 1.82 -0.18
CA SER A 18 10.76 1.73 -0.13
C SER A 18 10.21 0.43 -0.72
N GLY A 19 10.83 -0.09 -1.79
CA GLY A 19 10.37 -1.29 -2.49
C GLY A 19 10.83 -2.60 -1.84
N VAL A 20 11.97 -2.64 -1.14
CA VAL A 20 12.49 -3.87 -0.54
C VAL A 20 11.59 -4.42 0.56
N THR A 21 11.01 -3.56 1.39
CA THR A 21 10.15 -3.99 2.50
C THR A 21 8.92 -4.76 2.02
N PRO A 22 8.06 -4.24 1.13
CA PRO A 22 6.91 -5.01 0.62
C PRO A 22 7.33 -6.26 -0.16
N CYS A 23 8.50 -6.26 -0.82
CA CYS A 23 9.05 -7.44 -1.46
C CYS A 23 9.31 -8.57 -0.44
N MET A 24 10.03 -8.26 0.63
CA MET A 24 10.33 -9.22 1.68
C MET A 24 9.09 -9.67 2.45
N VAL A 25 8.11 -8.79 2.67
CA VAL A 25 6.80 -9.13 3.24
C VAL A 25 6.10 -10.18 2.38
N ALA A 26 6.04 -9.97 1.06
CA ALA A 26 5.40 -10.91 0.14
C ALA A 26 6.04 -12.29 0.19
N LEU A 27 7.37 -12.36 0.30
CA LEU A 27 8.11 -13.62 0.37
C LEU A 27 7.98 -14.32 1.74
N SER A 28 7.94 -13.56 2.83
CA SER A 28 7.97 -14.08 4.20
C SER A 28 6.58 -14.39 4.77
N ALA A 29 5.52 -13.74 4.29
CA ALA A 29 4.17 -13.89 4.83
C ALA A 29 3.65 -15.34 4.87
N PRO A 30 3.85 -16.19 3.84
CA PRO A 30 3.44 -17.60 3.90
C PRO A 30 4.20 -18.40 4.97
N PHE A 31 5.50 -18.09 5.15
CA PHE A 31 6.33 -18.72 6.19
C PHE A 31 5.79 -18.40 7.59
N TRP A 32 5.51 -17.13 7.88
CA TRP A 32 5.01 -16.70 9.18
C TRP A 32 3.60 -17.21 9.46
N SER A 33 2.74 -17.30 8.44
CA SER A 33 1.40 -17.90 8.57
C SER A 33 1.48 -19.38 8.97
N ARG A 34 2.40 -20.14 8.37
CA ARG A 34 2.65 -21.55 8.78
C ARG A 34 3.18 -21.63 10.21
N LYS A 35 4.17 -20.80 10.55
CA LYS A 35 4.74 -20.75 11.91
C LYS A 35 3.71 -20.34 12.96
N ALA A 36 2.76 -19.48 12.63
CA ALA A 36 1.65 -19.13 13.52
C ALA A 36 0.75 -20.33 13.82
N ASN A 37 0.54 -21.23 12.83
CA ASN A 37 -0.20 -22.48 13.04
C ASN A 37 0.59 -23.50 13.88
N GLU A 38 1.93 -23.55 13.77
CA GLU A 38 2.80 -24.47 14.51
C GLU A 38 3.07 -24.03 15.95
N LEU A 39 3.46 -22.76 16.14
CA LEU A 39 3.94 -22.23 17.43
C LEU A 39 2.85 -21.48 18.22
N GLY A 40 1.70 -21.26 17.59
CA GLY A 40 0.61 -20.45 18.08
C GLY A 40 0.73 -18.98 17.64
N PRO A 41 -0.40 -18.36 17.22
CA PRO A 41 -0.41 -17.04 16.62
C PRO A 41 0.09 -15.94 17.59
N ARG A 42 -0.18 -16.06 18.89
CA ARG A 42 0.30 -15.12 19.90
C ARG A 42 1.83 -15.05 19.97
N ARG A 43 2.50 -16.20 20.04
CA ARG A 43 3.99 -16.24 20.14
C ARG A 43 4.63 -15.67 18.88
N VAL A 44 4.12 -16.01 17.70
CA VAL A 44 4.64 -15.51 16.44
C VAL A 44 4.39 -14.01 16.30
N MET A 45 3.20 -13.52 16.67
CA MET A 45 2.90 -12.09 16.67
C MET A 45 3.84 -11.30 17.59
N MET A 46 4.09 -11.80 18.79
CA MET A 46 5.04 -11.18 19.73
C MET A 46 6.46 -11.15 19.17
N PHE A 47 6.93 -12.23 18.54
CA PHE A 47 8.24 -12.26 17.91
C PHE A 47 8.36 -11.24 16.77
N ILE A 48 7.33 -11.16 15.89
CA ILE A 48 7.28 -10.19 14.80
C ILE A 48 7.32 -8.75 15.35
N LEU A 49 6.47 -8.43 16.33
CA LEU A 49 6.40 -7.08 16.91
C LEU A 49 7.69 -6.70 17.64
N ALA A 50 8.32 -7.63 18.38
CA ALA A 50 9.59 -7.38 19.03
C ALA A 50 10.70 -7.11 18.00
N THR A 51 10.77 -7.90 16.93
CA THR A 51 11.76 -7.70 15.87
C THR A 51 11.51 -6.39 15.12
N LEU A 52 10.24 -6.04 14.84
CA LEU A 52 9.89 -4.76 14.23
C LEU A 52 10.27 -3.58 15.13
N MET A 53 9.97 -3.65 16.43
CA MET A 53 10.36 -2.63 17.42
C MET A 53 11.87 -2.38 17.37
N LEU A 54 12.68 -3.44 17.42
CA LEU A 54 14.13 -3.35 17.40
C LEU A 54 14.67 -2.85 16.06
N ALA A 55 14.18 -3.39 14.94
CA ALA A 55 14.64 -3.01 13.61
C ALA A 55 14.25 -1.58 13.22
N VAL A 56 13.05 -1.13 13.62
CA VAL A 56 12.61 0.26 13.41
C VAL A 56 13.40 1.20 14.29
N GLY A 57 13.61 0.86 15.59
CA GLY A 57 14.42 1.67 16.49
C GLY A 57 15.88 1.78 16.04
N ALA A 58 16.48 0.67 15.59
CA ALA A 58 17.84 0.65 15.02
C ALA A 58 17.96 1.55 13.76
N ALA A 59 16.89 1.68 12.96
CA ALA A 59 16.88 2.56 11.81
C ALA A 59 17.08 4.05 12.17
N GLY A 60 16.78 4.45 13.41
CA GLY A 60 17.08 5.78 13.93
C GLY A 60 18.58 6.09 14.09
N PHE A 61 19.44 5.07 14.14
CA PHE A 61 20.88 5.21 14.32
C PHE A 61 21.70 5.03 13.03
N VAL A 62 21.07 4.73 11.89
CA VAL A 62 21.77 4.50 10.62
C VAL A 62 22.49 5.77 10.14
N GLN A 63 23.62 5.54 9.48
CA GLN A 63 24.47 6.60 8.93
C GLN A 63 24.62 6.49 7.39
N THR A 64 24.29 5.32 6.82
CA THR A 64 24.41 5.08 5.38
C THR A 64 23.11 4.50 4.80
N PRO A 65 22.82 4.75 3.50
CA PRO A 65 21.65 4.19 2.84
C PRO A 65 21.63 2.65 2.83
N SER A 66 22.81 2.01 2.74
CA SER A 66 22.93 0.55 2.77
C SER A 66 22.53 -0.05 4.11
N GLN A 67 22.90 0.58 5.24
CA GLN A 67 22.43 0.16 6.57
C GLN A 67 20.92 0.24 6.68
N LEU A 68 20.31 1.32 6.16
CA LEU A 68 18.86 1.46 6.13
C LEU A 68 18.21 0.38 5.27
N LEU A 69 18.78 0.05 4.12
CA LEU A 69 18.29 -1.02 3.24
C LEU A 69 18.29 -2.38 3.95
N VAL A 70 19.36 -2.72 4.67
CA VAL A 70 19.44 -3.96 5.46
C VAL A 70 18.35 -4.03 6.51
N LEU A 71 18.15 -2.96 7.27
CA LEU A 71 17.08 -2.92 8.29
C LEU A 71 15.68 -2.97 7.70
N ARG A 72 15.44 -2.33 6.55
CA ARG A 72 14.18 -2.44 5.81
C ARG A 72 13.93 -3.85 5.26
N THR A 73 14.99 -4.53 4.82
CA THR A 73 14.93 -5.94 4.44
C THR A 73 14.53 -6.80 5.62
N LEU A 74 15.15 -6.60 6.78
CA LEU A 74 14.82 -7.31 8.02
C LEU A 74 13.36 -7.05 8.45
N GLN A 75 12.90 -5.79 8.41
CA GLN A 75 11.50 -5.44 8.68
C GLN A 75 10.53 -6.17 7.75
N GLY A 76 10.85 -6.25 6.46
CA GLY A 76 10.05 -7.01 5.49
C GLY A 76 10.04 -8.51 5.77
N LEU A 77 11.19 -9.09 6.12
CA LEU A 77 11.30 -10.52 6.45
C LEU A 77 10.44 -10.96 7.64
N VAL A 78 10.06 -10.05 8.53
CA VAL A 78 9.14 -10.31 9.64
C VAL A 78 7.74 -9.73 9.39
N GLY A 79 7.39 -9.42 8.15
CA GLY A 79 6.16 -8.73 7.76
C GLY A 79 4.87 -9.55 7.76
N GLY A 80 4.80 -10.70 8.44
CA GLY A 80 3.64 -11.60 8.42
C GLY A 80 2.46 -11.21 9.32
N PHE A 81 2.47 -10.06 9.98
CA PHE A 81 1.48 -9.74 11.01
C PHE A 81 0.04 -9.55 10.47
N VAL A 82 -0.13 -9.05 9.24
CA VAL A 82 -1.45 -8.80 8.65
C VAL A 82 -2.26 -10.09 8.46
N PRO A 83 -1.77 -11.12 7.75
CA PRO A 83 -2.52 -12.38 7.60
C PRO A 83 -2.71 -13.11 8.94
N ILE A 84 -1.76 -13.04 9.86
CA ILE A 84 -1.90 -13.63 11.19
C ILE A 84 -2.99 -12.91 11.98
N GLY A 85 -3.03 -11.58 11.96
CA GLY A 85 -4.07 -10.78 12.61
C GLY A 85 -5.47 -11.09 12.10
N LEU A 86 -5.64 -11.21 10.79
CA LEU A 86 -6.91 -11.64 10.18
C LEU A 86 -7.31 -13.04 10.64
N GLY A 87 -6.38 -14.00 10.67
CA GLY A 87 -6.63 -15.35 11.17
C GLY A 87 -7.07 -15.36 12.65
N ILE A 88 -6.43 -14.56 13.50
CA ILE A 88 -6.79 -14.42 14.91
C ILE A 88 -8.21 -13.92 15.08
N ILE A 89 -8.60 -12.87 14.33
CA ILE A 89 -9.96 -12.30 14.41
C ILE A 89 -11.01 -13.35 14.10
N VAL A 90 -10.80 -14.15 13.05
CA VAL A 90 -11.75 -15.22 12.69
C VAL A 90 -11.85 -16.28 13.79
N LEU A 91 -10.73 -16.57 14.49
CA LEU A 91 -10.68 -17.60 15.53
C LEU A 91 -11.35 -17.19 16.83
N ILE A 92 -11.25 -15.92 17.24
CA ILE A 92 -11.73 -15.46 18.55
C ILE A 92 -13.12 -14.82 18.50
N THR A 93 -13.62 -14.50 17.29
CA THR A 93 -14.89 -13.79 17.13
C THR A 93 -16.02 -14.78 16.80
N PRO A 94 -17.17 -14.72 17.50
CA PRO A 94 -18.36 -15.50 17.12
C PRO A 94 -18.76 -15.24 15.66
N GLU A 95 -19.22 -16.26 14.94
CA GLU A 95 -19.48 -16.20 13.50
C GLU A 95 -20.37 -15.00 13.08
N GLU A 96 -21.39 -14.68 13.87
CA GLU A 96 -22.31 -13.57 13.63
C GLU A 96 -21.63 -12.19 13.68
N HIS A 97 -20.52 -12.05 14.42
CA HIS A 97 -19.78 -10.79 14.60
C HIS A 97 -18.49 -10.69 13.76
N VAL A 98 -18.08 -11.78 13.08
CA VAL A 98 -16.88 -11.79 12.23
C VAL A 98 -16.89 -10.66 11.18
N PRO A 99 -18.00 -10.38 10.45
CA PRO A 99 -18.02 -9.30 9.47
C PRO A 99 -17.73 -7.92 10.08
N TRP A 100 -18.26 -7.66 11.28
CA TRP A 100 -18.01 -6.41 12.01
C TRP A 100 -16.56 -6.29 12.48
N ALA A 101 -16.01 -7.36 13.07
CA ALA A 101 -14.62 -7.38 13.54
C ALA A 101 -13.62 -7.22 12.40
N MET A 102 -13.87 -7.86 11.25
CA MET A 102 -13.08 -7.68 10.03
C MET A 102 -13.17 -6.26 9.48
N GLY A 103 -14.35 -5.64 9.55
CA GLY A 103 -14.55 -4.24 9.19
C GLY A 103 -13.73 -3.30 10.07
N LEU A 104 -13.73 -3.52 11.38
CA LEU A 104 -12.93 -2.74 12.34
C LEU A 104 -11.42 -2.90 12.10
N TYR A 105 -10.97 -4.12 11.83
CA TYR A 105 -9.58 -4.39 11.47
C TYR A 105 -9.17 -3.64 10.20
N GLN A 106 -10.00 -3.71 9.16
CA GLN A 106 -9.73 -3.00 7.91
C GLN A 106 -9.72 -1.48 8.09
N ALA A 107 -10.65 -0.95 8.89
CA ALA A 107 -10.67 0.47 9.25
C ALA A 107 -9.36 0.89 9.96
N SER A 108 -8.87 0.08 10.90
CA SER A 108 -7.61 0.33 11.61
C SER A 108 -6.41 0.35 10.64
N MET A 109 -6.38 -0.54 9.65
CA MET A 109 -5.35 -0.56 8.61
C MET A 109 -5.37 0.74 7.78
N VAL A 110 -6.55 1.18 7.36
CA VAL A 110 -6.72 2.43 6.61
C VAL A 110 -6.31 3.63 7.46
N MET A 111 -6.73 3.68 8.73
CA MET A 111 -6.32 4.75 9.65
C MET A 111 -4.79 4.81 9.80
N GLY A 112 -4.12 3.67 9.98
CA GLY A 112 -2.66 3.63 10.04
C GLY A 112 -1.98 4.16 8.77
N LEU A 113 -2.52 3.80 7.59
CA LEU A 113 -2.02 4.27 6.30
C LEU A 113 -2.19 5.78 6.10
N VAL A 114 -3.31 6.35 6.59
CA VAL A 114 -3.65 7.76 6.43
C VAL A 114 -2.93 8.63 7.48
N PHE A 115 -2.95 8.23 8.75
CA PHE A 115 -2.32 9.00 9.84
C PHE A 115 -0.81 8.81 9.95
N GLY A 116 -0.28 7.65 9.50
CA GLY A 116 1.15 7.34 9.59
C GLY A 116 2.05 8.41 8.99
N PRO A 117 1.88 8.81 7.72
CA PRO A 117 2.69 9.85 7.10
C PRO A 117 2.56 11.22 7.78
N LEU A 118 1.37 11.56 8.27
CA LEU A 118 1.15 12.83 9.00
C LEU A 118 1.92 12.83 10.32
N MET A 119 1.79 11.78 11.12
CA MET A 119 2.53 11.66 12.40
C MET A 119 4.04 11.59 12.16
N GLY A 120 4.46 10.85 11.12
CA GLY A 120 5.87 10.73 10.75
C GLY A 120 6.45 12.07 10.29
N GLY A 121 5.70 12.83 9.48
CA GLY A 121 6.10 14.16 9.01
C GLY A 121 6.23 15.16 10.16
N LEU A 122 5.22 15.25 11.02
CA LEU A 122 5.26 16.11 12.21
C LEU A 122 6.43 15.76 13.14
N ALA A 123 6.65 14.48 13.41
CA ALA A 123 7.77 14.06 14.25
C ALA A 123 9.13 14.38 13.60
N ALA A 124 9.24 14.27 12.27
CA ALA A 124 10.47 14.57 11.55
C ALA A 124 10.83 16.04 11.60
N ASP A 125 9.86 16.93 11.40
CA ASP A 125 10.10 18.37 11.36
C ASP A 125 10.26 18.99 12.76
N LEU A 126 9.50 18.48 13.77
CA LEU A 126 9.57 19.01 15.14
C LEU A 126 10.75 18.46 15.97
N LEU A 127 11.11 17.19 15.77
CA LEU A 127 12.07 16.46 16.59
C LEU A 127 13.28 15.92 15.79
N GLY A 128 13.32 16.20 14.48
CA GLY A 128 14.35 15.74 13.56
C GLY A 128 14.04 14.43 12.84
N TYR A 129 14.67 14.21 11.68
CA TYR A 129 14.40 13.08 10.76
C TYR A 129 14.61 11.69 11.35
N ARG A 130 15.23 11.57 12.52
CA ARG A 130 15.39 10.30 13.26
C ARG A 130 14.22 10.01 14.20
N ALA A 131 13.50 11.03 14.63
CA ALA A 131 12.39 10.90 15.58
C ALA A 131 11.26 9.98 15.15
N PRO A 132 10.81 9.94 13.87
CA PRO A 132 9.81 8.99 13.41
C PRO A 132 10.17 7.52 13.70
N PHE A 133 11.44 7.15 13.58
CA PHE A 133 11.87 5.78 13.84
C PHE A 133 11.69 5.41 15.32
N PHE A 134 12.04 6.30 16.23
CA PHE A 134 11.84 6.07 17.67
C PHE A 134 10.35 6.09 18.04
N LEU A 135 9.56 6.99 17.45
CA LEU A 135 8.12 7.04 17.65
C LEU A 135 7.46 5.71 17.24
N PHE A 136 7.73 5.23 16.02
CA PHE A 136 7.14 3.98 15.54
C PHE A 136 7.70 2.74 16.23
N SER A 137 8.96 2.76 16.69
CA SER A 137 9.53 1.73 17.56
C SER A 137 8.77 1.65 18.88
N THR A 138 8.52 2.78 19.53
CA THR A 138 7.75 2.86 20.78
C THR A 138 6.31 2.36 20.58
N LEU A 139 5.63 2.77 19.51
CA LEU A 139 4.29 2.29 19.17
C LEU A 139 4.28 0.77 18.95
N SER A 140 5.30 0.22 18.26
CA SER A 140 5.44 -1.23 18.09
C SER A 140 5.65 -1.94 19.44
N GLY A 141 6.39 -1.34 20.36
CA GLY A 141 6.55 -1.82 21.73
C GLY A 141 5.24 -1.81 22.54
N LEU A 142 4.44 -0.76 22.40
CA LEU A 142 3.12 -0.69 23.01
C LEU A 142 2.18 -1.75 22.44
N CYS A 143 2.21 -1.99 21.12
CA CYS A 143 1.48 -3.08 20.51
C CYS A 143 1.93 -4.45 21.00
N LEU A 144 3.26 -4.66 21.16
CA LEU A 144 3.82 -5.88 21.72
C LEU A 144 3.33 -6.11 23.15
N LEU A 145 3.33 -5.07 23.98
CA LEU A 145 2.80 -5.11 25.35
C LEU A 145 1.29 -5.43 25.33
N GLY A 146 0.52 -4.81 24.43
CA GLY A 146 -0.91 -5.10 24.25
C GLY A 146 -1.17 -6.57 23.89
N VAL A 147 -0.41 -7.13 22.95
CA VAL A 147 -0.52 -8.55 22.58
C VAL A 147 -0.11 -9.45 23.77
N TYR A 148 0.93 -9.08 24.51
CA TYR A 148 1.35 -9.82 25.68
C TYR A 148 0.30 -9.84 26.80
N LEU A 149 -0.35 -8.73 27.07
CA LEU A 149 -1.31 -8.61 28.17
C LEU A 149 -2.73 -9.08 27.81
N LEU A 150 -3.18 -8.78 26.59
CA LEU A 150 -4.60 -8.91 26.24
C LEU A 150 -4.90 -10.13 25.36
N MET A 151 -3.90 -10.65 24.61
CA MET A 151 -4.16 -11.73 23.69
C MET A 151 -4.13 -13.09 24.38
N PRO A 152 -5.22 -13.90 24.32
CA PRO A 152 -5.26 -15.23 24.90
C PRO A 152 -4.27 -16.18 24.19
N ASN A 153 -3.85 -17.23 24.88
CA ASN A 153 -3.09 -18.33 24.27
C ASN A 153 -4.05 -19.17 23.41
N LEU A 154 -4.06 -18.88 22.11
CA LEU A 154 -4.83 -19.65 21.15
C LEU A 154 -4.06 -20.94 20.84
N GLN A 155 -4.71 -22.09 21.08
CA GLN A 155 -4.17 -23.38 20.72
C GLN A 155 -4.28 -23.61 19.19
N HIS A 156 -3.46 -24.52 18.70
CA HIS A 156 -3.25 -24.87 17.30
C HIS A 156 -4.56 -25.01 16.51
N THR A 157 -4.68 -24.28 15.42
CA THR A 157 -5.77 -24.46 14.47
C THR A 157 -5.42 -25.58 13.47
N HIS A 158 -6.42 -26.38 13.15
CA HIS A 158 -6.33 -27.50 12.21
C HIS A 158 -5.59 -27.12 10.92
N LYS A 159 -4.75 -28.06 10.45
CA LYS A 159 -4.19 -28.03 9.09
C LYS A 159 -5.33 -27.89 8.09
N VAL A 160 -5.33 -26.78 7.38
CA VAL A 160 -6.07 -26.70 6.12
C VAL A 160 -5.22 -27.42 5.09
N ASP A 161 -5.52 -28.68 4.87
CA ASP A 161 -4.96 -29.44 3.75
C ASP A 161 -5.54 -28.91 2.45
N SER A 162 -4.88 -27.92 1.87
CA SER A 162 -5.15 -27.48 0.49
C SER A 162 -4.36 -28.37 -0.47
N ASN A 163 -4.94 -29.52 -0.83
CA ASN A 163 -4.35 -30.46 -1.80
C ASN A 163 -4.40 -29.97 -3.26
N GLU A 164 -5.02 -28.84 -3.56
CA GLU A 164 -5.00 -28.27 -4.90
C GLU A 164 -3.81 -27.31 -5.05
N SER A 165 -3.02 -27.50 -6.10
CA SER A 165 -1.94 -26.58 -6.44
C SER A 165 -2.50 -25.19 -6.68
N GLN A 166 -2.19 -24.24 -5.81
CA GLN A 166 -2.63 -22.83 -5.91
C GLN A 166 -2.29 -22.24 -7.28
N TRP A 167 -1.19 -22.68 -7.90
CA TRP A 167 -0.76 -22.24 -9.22
C TRP A 167 -1.69 -22.66 -10.36
N SER A 168 -2.26 -23.87 -10.31
CA SER A 168 -3.21 -24.33 -11.34
C SER A 168 -4.51 -23.53 -11.28
N LEU A 169 -4.97 -23.21 -10.07
CA LEU A 169 -6.14 -22.36 -9.84
C LEU A 169 -5.89 -20.92 -10.30
N ILE A 170 -4.76 -20.32 -9.96
CA ILE A 170 -4.38 -18.98 -10.42
C ILE A 170 -4.38 -18.91 -11.96
N LYS A 171 -3.78 -19.89 -12.63
CA LYS A 171 -3.77 -19.96 -14.10
C LYS A 171 -5.18 -20.03 -14.69
N SER A 172 -6.07 -20.83 -14.10
CA SER A 172 -7.46 -20.97 -14.59
C SER A 172 -8.24 -19.66 -14.51
N PHE A 173 -8.00 -18.82 -13.48
CA PHE A 173 -8.68 -17.53 -13.33
C PHE A 173 -8.08 -16.44 -14.20
N LEU A 174 -6.77 -16.43 -14.39
CA LEU A 174 -6.11 -15.54 -15.34
C LEU A 174 -6.45 -15.88 -16.79
N ALA A 175 -6.99 -17.07 -17.06
CA ALA A 175 -7.55 -17.42 -18.36
C ALA A 175 -8.87 -16.66 -18.66
N ILE A 176 -9.59 -16.18 -17.64
CA ILE A 176 -10.79 -15.35 -17.82
C ILE A 176 -10.33 -13.94 -18.21
N PRO A 177 -10.61 -13.46 -19.46
CA PRO A 177 -10.05 -12.19 -19.95
C PRO A 177 -10.39 -10.98 -19.06
N ARG A 178 -11.63 -10.91 -18.55
CA ARG A 178 -12.07 -9.83 -17.64
C ARG A 178 -11.31 -9.82 -16.33
N VAL A 179 -11.10 -10.98 -15.70
CA VAL A 179 -10.36 -11.09 -14.45
C VAL A 179 -8.91 -10.69 -14.66
N ARG A 180 -8.28 -11.22 -15.72
CA ARG A 180 -6.90 -10.89 -16.07
C ARG A 180 -6.68 -9.39 -16.25
N LEU A 181 -7.59 -8.70 -16.95
CA LEU A 181 -7.48 -7.26 -17.20
C LEU A 181 -7.65 -6.44 -15.92
N LEU A 182 -8.59 -6.81 -15.04
CA LEU A 182 -8.77 -6.14 -13.74
C LEU A 182 -7.57 -6.36 -12.82
N VAL A 183 -6.94 -7.54 -12.87
CA VAL A 183 -5.72 -7.84 -12.11
C VAL A 183 -4.55 -7.00 -12.60
N VAL A 184 -4.32 -6.95 -13.91
CA VAL A 184 -3.27 -6.11 -14.53
C VAL A 184 -3.52 -4.63 -14.21
N MET A 185 -4.76 -4.17 -14.31
CA MET A 185 -5.13 -2.81 -13.92
C MET A 185 -4.79 -2.52 -12.45
N GLN A 186 -5.15 -3.42 -11.52
CA GLN A 186 -4.80 -3.22 -10.10
C GLN A 186 -3.29 -3.18 -9.88
N PHE A 187 -2.53 -4.04 -10.56
CA PHE A 187 -1.07 -3.97 -10.55
C PHE A 187 -0.57 -2.59 -11.00
N LEU A 188 -1.02 -2.11 -12.17
CA LEU A 188 -0.62 -0.82 -12.72
C LEU A 188 -0.98 0.35 -11.80
N CYS A 189 -2.19 0.32 -11.22
CA CYS A 189 -2.62 1.36 -10.30
C CYS A 189 -1.78 1.37 -9.01
N ASN A 190 -1.53 0.19 -8.40
CA ASN A 190 -0.66 0.12 -7.22
C ASN A 190 0.77 0.56 -7.55
N PHE A 191 1.30 0.14 -8.69
CA PHE A 191 2.62 0.57 -9.18
C PHE A 191 2.71 2.10 -9.26
N GLY A 192 1.75 2.76 -9.91
CA GLY A 192 1.75 4.21 -10.06
C GLY A 192 1.59 4.96 -8.74
N ILE A 193 0.67 4.50 -7.87
CA ILE A 193 0.39 5.15 -6.58
C ILE A 193 1.60 5.08 -5.66
N THR A 194 2.21 3.91 -5.52
CA THR A 194 3.32 3.70 -4.58
C THR A 194 4.65 4.24 -5.13
N GLY A 195 4.80 4.28 -6.45
CA GLY A 195 6.01 4.81 -7.09
C GLY A 195 6.28 6.27 -6.79
N ILE A 196 5.24 7.11 -6.71
CA ILE A 196 5.40 8.53 -6.40
C ILE A 196 5.75 8.79 -4.93
N GLY A 197 5.43 7.86 -4.02
CA GLY A 197 5.60 8.05 -2.57
C GLY A 197 6.98 8.56 -2.15
N PRO A 198 8.07 7.84 -2.46
CA PRO A 198 9.43 8.26 -2.10
C PRO A 198 9.93 9.47 -2.89
N ILE A 199 9.33 9.77 -4.04
CA ILE A 199 9.75 10.86 -4.93
C ILE A 199 9.11 12.20 -4.55
N LEU A 200 7.90 12.18 -4.00
CA LEU A 200 7.14 13.38 -3.66
C LEU A 200 7.89 14.34 -2.69
N PRO A 201 8.50 13.86 -1.58
CA PRO A 201 9.29 14.73 -0.70
C PRO A 201 10.49 15.37 -1.41
N LEU A 202 11.19 14.59 -2.24
CA LEU A 202 12.34 15.05 -3.00
C LEU A 202 11.93 16.09 -4.05
N TYR A 203 10.80 15.88 -4.73
CA TYR A 203 10.24 16.83 -5.69
C TYR A 203 9.85 18.15 -5.03
N ILE A 204 9.16 18.12 -3.89
CA ILE A 204 8.75 19.31 -3.15
C ILE A 204 9.96 20.09 -2.68
N LYS A 205 10.95 19.40 -2.10
CA LYS A 205 12.17 20.03 -1.60
C LYS A 205 12.96 20.75 -2.71
N HIS A 206 13.16 20.11 -3.85
CA HIS A 206 14.07 20.59 -4.89
C HIS A 206 13.42 21.53 -5.92
N TYR A 207 12.14 21.35 -6.25
CA TYR A 207 11.47 22.11 -7.30
C TYR A 207 10.54 23.20 -6.78
N MET A 208 9.98 23.03 -5.58
CA MET A 208 9.03 24.00 -5.05
C MET A 208 9.64 24.97 -4.02
N GLN A 209 10.95 24.85 -3.77
CA GLN A 209 11.71 25.74 -2.87
C GLN A 209 11.02 25.98 -1.52
N VAL A 210 10.43 24.95 -0.98
CA VAL A 210 9.80 24.98 0.35
C VAL A 210 10.91 24.97 1.40
N ASN A 211 10.74 25.75 2.45
CA ASN A 211 11.68 25.80 3.56
C ASN A 211 11.87 24.41 4.16
N ASP A 212 13.10 23.96 4.32
CA ASP A 212 13.46 22.59 4.75
C ASP A 212 12.79 22.17 6.07
N ASP A 213 12.45 23.15 6.92
CA ASP A 213 11.90 22.91 8.26
C ASP A 213 10.52 22.26 8.30
N PHE A 214 9.75 22.30 7.19
CA PHE A 214 8.36 21.82 7.15
C PHE A 214 8.04 20.87 5.99
N VAL A 215 9.03 20.41 5.24
CA VAL A 215 8.81 19.56 4.05
C VAL A 215 8.14 18.26 4.42
N ALA A 216 8.56 17.59 5.50
CA ALA A 216 8.01 16.30 5.89
C ALA A 216 6.57 16.42 6.39
N THR A 217 6.24 17.47 7.14
CA THR A 217 4.86 17.76 7.58
C THR A 217 3.96 18.07 6.38
N ILE A 218 4.41 18.90 5.45
CA ILE A 218 3.64 19.24 4.23
C ILE A 218 3.34 17.98 3.42
N VAL A 219 4.32 17.12 3.19
CA VAL A 219 4.13 15.83 2.52
C VAL A 219 3.15 14.96 3.30
N GLY A 220 3.29 14.90 4.62
CA GLY A 220 2.38 14.16 5.50
C GLY A 220 0.94 14.65 5.38
N VAL A 221 0.70 15.95 5.39
CA VAL A 221 -0.63 16.57 5.21
C VAL A 221 -1.21 16.27 3.83
N ILE A 222 -0.39 16.36 2.77
CA ILE A 222 -0.82 16.05 1.40
C ILE A 222 -1.24 14.58 1.28
N ILE A 223 -0.46 13.64 1.83
CA ILE A 223 -0.78 12.22 1.79
C ILE A 223 -2.00 11.92 2.66
N PHE A 224 -2.10 12.53 3.84
CA PHE A 224 -3.26 12.44 4.72
C PHE A 224 -4.54 12.89 3.99
N GLY A 225 -4.52 14.07 3.36
CA GLY A 225 -5.65 14.59 2.59
C GLY A 225 -6.07 13.63 1.48
N ALA A 226 -5.12 13.15 0.67
CA ALA A 226 -5.39 12.19 -0.39
C ALA A 226 -6.00 10.88 0.15
N GLY A 227 -5.49 10.36 1.27
CA GLY A 227 -6.01 9.15 1.93
C GLY A 227 -7.41 9.35 2.49
N LEU A 228 -7.68 10.48 3.15
CA LEU A 228 -8.99 10.83 3.69
C LEU A 228 -10.04 10.91 2.58
N PHE A 229 -9.75 11.61 1.50
CA PHE A 229 -10.66 11.73 0.35
C PHE A 229 -10.85 10.40 -0.39
N SER A 230 -9.83 9.55 -0.43
CA SER A 230 -9.95 8.19 -0.95
C SER A 230 -10.91 7.34 -0.10
N ALA A 231 -10.85 7.44 1.22
CA ALA A 231 -11.76 6.76 2.12
C ALA A 231 -13.21 7.27 1.94
N LEU A 232 -13.42 8.59 1.85
CA LEU A 232 -14.72 9.19 1.58
C LEU A 232 -15.31 8.73 0.24
N ALA A 233 -14.48 8.66 -0.80
CA ALA A 233 -14.88 8.13 -2.10
C ALA A 233 -15.34 6.67 -2.00
N SER A 234 -14.58 5.83 -1.29
CA SER A 234 -14.92 4.40 -1.10
C SER A 234 -16.27 4.23 -0.42
N ILE A 235 -16.59 5.03 0.59
CA ILE A 235 -17.88 5.01 1.29
C ILE A 235 -19.02 5.48 0.36
N SER A 236 -18.75 6.40 -0.57
CA SER A 236 -19.74 6.96 -1.49
C SER A 236 -20.11 6.04 -2.66
N ILE A 237 -19.40 4.94 -2.89
CA ILE A 237 -19.61 4.01 -4.02
C ILE A 237 -21.07 3.58 -4.12
N GLY A 238 -21.71 3.19 -3.02
CA GLY A 238 -23.09 2.74 -3.00
C GLY A 238 -24.11 3.78 -3.50
N ARG A 239 -23.79 5.07 -3.36
CA ARG A 239 -24.62 6.17 -3.90
C ARG A 239 -24.33 6.40 -5.38
N ILE A 240 -23.08 6.42 -5.77
CA ILE A 240 -22.64 6.73 -7.13
C ILE A 240 -23.05 5.62 -8.10
N THR A 241 -23.03 4.35 -7.66
CA THR A 241 -23.48 3.21 -8.48
C THR A 241 -24.96 3.24 -8.85
N LYS A 242 -25.78 4.10 -8.20
CA LYS A 242 -27.17 4.34 -8.60
C LYS A 242 -27.29 5.20 -9.88
N TRP A 243 -26.26 6.01 -10.15
CA TRP A 243 -26.27 6.99 -11.26
C TRP A 243 -25.35 6.58 -12.40
N MET A 244 -24.35 5.77 -12.12
CA MET A 244 -23.31 5.42 -13.08
C MET A 244 -22.90 3.96 -12.94
N SER A 245 -22.71 3.25 -14.06
CA SER A 245 -22.27 1.85 -14.03
C SER A 245 -20.86 1.71 -13.46
N MET A 246 -20.57 0.58 -12.79
CA MET A 246 -19.25 0.32 -12.18
C MET A 246 -18.10 0.43 -13.20
N PRO A 247 -18.19 -0.08 -14.45
CA PRO A 247 -17.16 0.14 -15.47
C PRO A 247 -16.91 1.61 -15.79
N ASN A 248 -17.98 2.41 -15.89
CA ASN A 248 -17.84 3.84 -16.18
C ASN A 248 -17.19 4.59 -15.01
N ILE A 249 -17.56 4.27 -13.76
CA ILE A 249 -16.89 4.85 -12.57
C ILE A 249 -15.40 4.49 -12.59
N LEU A 250 -15.06 3.25 -12.92
CA LEU A 250 -13.67 2.79 -12.97
C LEU A 250 -12.88 3.51 -14.08
N LEU A 251 -13.49 3.71 -15.25
CA LEU A 251 -12.89 4.48 -16.36
C LEU A 251 -12.67 5.94 -15.95
N THR A 252 -13.70 6.59 -15.42
CA THR A 252 -13.61 7.98 -14.96
C THR A 252 -12.57 8.13 -13.86
N ALA A 253 -12.51 7.18 -12.92
CA ALA A 253 -11.53 7.18 -11.84
C ALA A 253 -10.09 7.06 -12.37
N THR A 254 -9.82 6.12 -13.26
CA THR A 254 -8.47 5.94 -13.83
C THR A 254 -8.05 7.13 -14.70
N CYS A 255 -8.93 7.65 -15.54
CA CYS A 255 -8.66 8.87 -16.32
C CYS A 255 -8.46 10.09 -15.41
N GLY A 256 -9.30 10.25 -14.38
CA GLY A 256 -9.20 11.34 -13.42
C GLY A 256 -7.85 11.33 -12.70
N VAL A 257 -7.44 10.19 -12.16
CA VAL A 257 -6.12 10.05 -11.52
C VAL A 257 -5.01 10.44 -12.50
N GLY A 258 -4.99 9.90 -13.72
CA GLY A 258 -4.00 10.24 -14.74
C GLY A 258 -3.94 11.73 -15.05
N GLY A 259 -5.10 12.37 -15.26
CA GLY A 259 -5.20 13.80 -15.51
C GLY A 259 -4.70 14.65 -14.34
N PHE A 260 -5.08 14.29 -13.11
CA PHE A 260 -4.62 15.01 -11.91
C PHE A 260 -3.13 14.82 -11.62
N PHE A 261 -2.50 13.72 -12.05
CA PHE A 261 -1.03 13.59 -11.98
C PHE A 261 -0.32 14.56 -12.93
N ILE A 262 -0.84 14.77 -14.13
CA ILE A 262 -0.32 15.80 -15.05
C ILE A 262 -0.47 17.19 -14.43
N LEU A 263 -1.65 17.51 -13.89
CA LEU A 263 -1.90 18.79 -13.26
C LEU A 263 -0.98 19.02 -12.07
N GLN A 264 -0.69 18.01 -11.24
CA GLN A 264 0.27 18.13 -10.13
C GLN A 264 1.66 18.56 -10.61
N TYR A 265 2.14 18.03 -11.74
CA TYR A 265 3.44 18.41 -12.29
C TYR A 265 3.44 19.87 -12.80
N LEU A 266 2.33 20.34 -13.38
CA LEU A 266 2.21 21.68 -13.94
C LEU A 266 2.00 22.78 -12.87
N MET A 267 1.81 22.40 -11.60
CA MET A 267 1.51 23.37 -10.55
C MET A 267 2.76 24.12 -10.06
N PRO A 268 2.67 25.46 -9.90
CA PRO A 268 3.81 26.28 -9.53
C PRO A 268 4.14 26.24 -8.04
N ASN A 269 3.22 25.77 -7.19
CA ASN A 269 3.42 25.77 -5.74
C ASN A 269 2.88 24.50 -5.06
N VAL A 270 3.37 24.25 -3.85
CA VAL A 270 3.08 23.03 -3.08
C VAL A 270 1.61 22.92 -2.67
N TRP A 271 0.92 24.03 -2.45
CA TRP A 271 -0.49 24.01 -2.01
C TRP A 271 -1.41 23.58 -3.14
N SER A 272 -1.20 24.10 -4.36
CA SER A 272 -1.95 23.67 -5.53
C SER A 272 -1.66 22.20 -5.87
N LEU A 273 -0.40 21.75 -5.77
CA LEU A 273 -0.05 20.35 -5.89
C LEU A 273 -0.83 19.50 -4.86
N GLY A 274 -0.88 19.93 -3.61
CA GLY A 274 -1.61 19.26 -2.53
C GLY A 274 -3.11 19.13 -2.80
N VAL A 275 -3.75 20.20 -3.31
CA VAL A 275 -5.16 20.18 -3.70
C VAL A 275 -5.39 19.14 -4.80
N PHE A 276 -4.61 19.18 -5.88
CA PHE A 276 -4.76 18.20 -6.97
C PHE A 276 -4.42 16.78 -6.54
N ARG A 277 -3.49 16.59 -5.61
CA ARG A 277 -3.19 15.29 -4.99
C ARG A 277 -4.37 14.76 -4.20
N THR A 278 -5.03 15.62 -3.43
CA THR A 278 -6.23 15.29 -2.66
C THR A 278 -7.39 14.87 -3.58
N ILE A 279 -7.60 15.60 -4.67
CA ILE A 279 -8.62 15.26 -5.67
C ILE A 279 -8.26 13.95 -6.38
N ALA A 280 -6.99 13.73 -6.73
CA ALA A 280 -6.55 12.43 -7.25
C ALA A 280 -6.84 11.30 -6.26
N GLY A 281 -6.63 11.53 -4.96
CA GLY A 281 -6.97 10.60 -3.88
C GLY A 281 -8.44 10.20 -3.89
N PHE A 282 -9.35 11.16 -4.10
CA PHE A 282 -10.78 10.86 -4.25
C PHE A 282 -11.04 9.87 -5.39
N PHE A 283 -10.47 10.09 -6.56
CA PHE A 283 -10.61 9.15 -7.68
C PHE A 283 -9.98 7.78 -7.39
N MET A 284 -8.82 7.75 -6.70
CA MET A 284 -8.16 6.50 -6.31
C MET A 284 -9.05 5.62 -5.43
N GLY A 285 -9.88 6.23 -4.56
CA GLY A 285 -10.78 5.52 -3.65
C GLY A 285 -11.83 4.64 -4.33
N PHE A 286 -12.14 4.86 -5.61
CA PHE A 286 -13.07 4.03 -6.37
C PHE A 286 -12.40 2.80 -6.98
N ILE A 287 -11.10 2.84 -7.30
CA ILE A 287 -10.44 1.86 -8.16
C ILE A 287 -10.48 0.46 -7.56
N THR A 288 -9.89 0.27 -6.38
CA THR A 288 -9.76 -1.06 -5.76
C THR A 288 -11.10 -1.68 -5.37
N PRO A 289 -12.03 -0.99 -4.70
CA PRO A 289 -13.31 -1.59 -4.32
C PRO A 289 -14.17 -1.98 -5.53
N ILE A 290 -14.19 -1.15 -6.57
CA ILE A 290 -14.97 -1.46 -7.78
C ILE A 290 -14.34 -2.61 -8.56
N ALA A 291 -13.01 -2.62 -8.71
CA ALA A 291 -12.32 -3.72 -9.35
C ALA A 291 -12.57 -5.05 -8.63
N ASN A 292 -12.47 -5.05 -7.30
CA ASN A 292 -12.77 -6.24 -6.48
C ASN A 292 -14.22 -6.70 -6.62
N THR A 293 -15.17 -5.75 -6.68
CA THR A 293 -16.58 -6.09 -6.90
C THR A 293 -16.80 -6.71 -8.29
N LEU A 294 -16.18 -6.17 -9.33
CA LEU A 294 -16.27 -6.72 -10.69
C LEU A 294 -15.63 -8.12 -10.77
N ILE A 295 -14.48 -8.33 -10.13
CA ILE A 295 -13.84 -9.66 -10.01
C ILE A 295 -14.76 -10.62 -9.28
N SER A 296 -15.37 -10.21 -8.16
CA SER A 296 -16.26 -11.07 -7.38
C SER A 296 -17.51 -11.52 -8.16
N LYS A 297 -17.98 -10.69 -9.10
CA LYS A 297 -19.10 -11.03 -9.99
C LYS A 297 -18.71 -12.01 -11.11
N ALA A 298 -17.44 -12.01 -11.50
CA ALA A 298 -16.91 -12.87 -12.56
C ALA A 298 -16.45 -14.24 -12.07
N VAL A 299 -16.46 -14.49 -10.74
CA VAL A 299 -15.90 -15.70 -10.12
C VAL A 299 -16.95 -16.38 -9.24
N PRO A 300 -17.11 -17.73 -9.30
CA PRO A 300 -17.97 -18.50 -8.40
C PRO A 300 -17.66 -18.22 -6.93
N LYS A 301 -18.69 -18.23 -6.08
CA LYS A 301 -18.58 -17.85 -4.64
C LYS A 301 -17.51 -18.69 -3.90
N GLU A 302 -17.44 -19.98 -4.19
CA GLU A 302 -16.57 -20.96 -3.55
C GLU A 302 -15.08 -20.71 -3.82
N ARG A 303 -14.78 -20.03 -4.93
CA ARG A 303 -13.40 -19.80 -5.38
C ARG A 303 -12.91 -18.35 -5.18
N ARG A 304 -13.77 -17.46 -4.68
CA ARG A 304 -13.45 -16.02 -4.50
C ARG A 304 -12.23 -15.80 -3.62
N SER A 305 -12.11 -16.53 -2.51
CA SER A 305 -10.98 -16.39 -1.58
C SER A 305 -9.62 -16.61 -2.25
N ILE A 306 -9.53 -17.67 -3.08
CA ILE A 306 -8.30 -18.00 -3.80
C ILE A 306 -7.95 -16.92 -4.84
N VAL A 307 -8.98 -16.46 -5.58
CA VAL A 307 -8.80 -15.41 -6.59
C VAL A 307 -8.36 -14.09 -5.94
N PHE A 308 -8.99 -13.69 -4.83
CA PHE A 308 -8.58 -12.48 -4.12
C PHE A 308 -7.18 -12.58 -3.54
N GLY A 309 -6.76 -13.77 -3.09
CA GLY A 309 -5.37 -14.01 -2.72
C GLY A 309 -4.40 -13.76 -3.87
N ALA A 310 -4.70 -14.30 -5.06
CA ALA A 310 -3.89 -14.09 -6.26
C ALA A 310 -3.88 -12.63 -6.71
N VAL A 311 -5.04 -11.97 -6.71
CA VAL A 311 -5.19 -10.54 -7.04
C VAL A 311 -4.34 -9.69 -6.11
N SER A 312 -4.41 -9.94 -4.80
CA SER A 312 -3.63 -9.22 -3.79
C SER A 312 -2.12 -9.43 -3.98
N SER A 313 -1.69 -10.65 -4.32
CA SER A 313 -0.28 -10.95 -4.59
C SER A 313 0.23 -10.16 -5.80
N VAL A 314 -0.53 -10.10 -6.89
CA VAL A 314 -0.15 -9.33 -8.09
C VAL A 314 -0.18 -7.82 -7.80
N ALA A 315 -1.18 -7.32 -7.07
CA ALA A 315 -1.24 -5.93 -6.64
C ALA A 315 -0.02 -5.55 -5.77
N MET A 316 0.42 -6.46 -4.88
CA MET A 316 1.60 -6.27 -4.04
C MET A 316 2.90 -6.18 -4.85
N MET A 317 3.02 -6.87 -6.00
CA MET A 317 4.13 -6.68 -6.92
C MET A 317 4.20 -5.23 -7.44
N GLY A 318 3.06 -4.56 -7.65
CA GLY A 318 3.00 -3.14 -7.96
C GLY A 318 3.62 -2.27 -6.86
N ASN A 319 3.33 -2.59 -5.59
CA ASN A 319 3.91 -1.89 -4.43
C ASN A 319 5.43 -2.09 -4.31
N VAL A 320 5.96 -3.20 -4.81
CA VAL A 320 7.42 -3.48 -4.85
C VAL A 320 8.08 -2.73 -5.99
N LEU A 321 7.57 -2.93 -7.21
CA LEU A 321 8.20 -2.44 -8.42
C LEU A 321 8.00 -0.93 -8.63
N GLY A 322 6.88 -0.39 -8.14
CA GLY A 322 6.55 1.03 -8.28
C GLY A 322 7.65 1.95 -7.75
N PRO A 323 8.01 1.89 -6.46
CA PRO A 323 9.06 2.73 -5.89
C PRO A 323 10.43 2.53 -6.54
N ILE A 324 10.81 1.28 -6.84
CA ILE A 324 12.11 0.95 -7.44
C ILE A 324 12.23 1.58 -8.82
N ILE A 325 11.25 1.33 -9.70
CA ILE A 325 11.28 1.83 -11.08
C ILE A 325 11.11 3.34 -11.11
N SER A 326 10.25 3.90 -10.26
CA SER A 326 10.10 5.36 -10.15
C SER A 326 11.37 6.05 -9.65
N GLY A 327 12.12 5.42 -8.74
CA GLY A 327 13.43 5.88 -8.32
C GLY A 327 14.45 5.89 -9.47
N MET A 328 14.46 4.84 -10.32
CA MET A 328 15.28 4.78 -11.52
C MET A 328 14.88 5.86 -12.53
N ILE A 329 13.58 6.03 -12.79
CA ILE A 329 13.08 7.08 -13.70
C ILE A 329 13.50 8.46 -13.19
N ALA A 330 13.38 8.71 -11.89
CA ALA A 330 13.78 9.98 -11.30
C ALA A 330 15.28 10.23 -11.42
N ASN A 331 16.10 9.18 -11.28
CA ASN A 331 17.56 9.27 -11.44
C ASN A 331 17.98 9.59 -12.88
N TRP A 332 17.35 8.97 -13.87
CA TRP A 332 17.75 9.12 -15.28
C TRP A 332 17.11 10.32 -15.98
N PHE A 333 15.86 10.63 -15.65
CA PHE A 333 15.03 11.60 -16.37
C PHE A 333 14.51 12.74 -15.48
N GLY A 334 14.88 12.75 -14.19
CA GLY A 334 14.44 13.75 -13.22
C GLY A 334 13.07 13.44 -12.58
N TYR A 335 12.81 14.10 -11.45
CA TYR A 335 11.62 13.85 -10.62
C TYR A 335 10.29 14.11 -11.35
N GLY A 336 10.25 15.11 -12.22
CA GLY A 336 9.04 15.46 -12.98
C GLY A 336 8.56 14.35 -13.89
N MET A 337 9.48 13.54 -14.44
CA MET A 337 9.14 12.44 -15.32
C MET A 337 8.37 11.32 -14.61
N VAL A 338 8.49 11.23 -13.29
CA VAL A 338 7.72 10.27 -12.49
C VAL A 338 6.21 10.61 -12.50
N PHE A 339 5.84 11.88 -12.51
CA PHE A 339 4.43 12.30 -12.64
C PHE A 339 3.87 11.93 -14.02
N TRP A 340 4.64 12.18 -15.09
CA TRP A 340 4.25 11.82 -16.47
C TRP A 340 4.12 10.32 -16.66
N SER A 341 5.10 9.54 -16.15
CA SER A 341 5.05 8.07 -16.24
C SER A 341 3.88 7.50 -15.45
N THR A 342 3.60 8.04 -14.26
CA THR A 342 2.44 7.64 -13.46
C THR A 342 1.13 7.98 -14.19
N ALA A 343 1.00 9.17 -14.75
CA ALA A 343 -0.16 9.55 -15.56
C ALA A 343 -0.36 8.60 -16.75
N GLY A 344 0.72 8.30 -17.48
CA GLY A 344 0.71 7.35 -18.60
C GLY A 344 0.22 5.96 -18.20
N ILE A 345 0.68 5.45 -17.05
CA ILE A 345 0.23 4.16 -16.50
C ILE A 345 -1.28 4.16 -16.22
N PHE A 346 -1.82 5.24 -15.64
CA PHE A 346 -3.26 5.35 -15.38
C PHE A 346 -4.09 5.47 -16.67
N PHE A 347 -3.58 6.15 -17.69
CA PHE A 347 -4.24 6.15 -19.01
C PHE A 347 -4.19 4.79 -19.71
N ILE A 348 -3.08 4.06 -19.58
CA ILE A 348 -3.00 2.66 -20.06
C ILE A 348 -4.04 1.80 -19.32
N ALA A 349 -4.14 1.94 -17.99
CA ALA A 349 -5.14 1.25 -17.19
C ALA A 349 -6.58 1.62 -17.66
N ALA A 350 -6.83 2.89 -17.96
CA ALA A 350 -8.11 3.36 -18.49
C ALA A 350 -8.45 2.73 -19.87
N ILE A 351 -7.45 2.60 -20.76
CA ILE A 351 -7.63 1.92 -22.05
C ILE A 351 -8.01 0.44 -21.85
N PHE A 352 -7.40 -0.25 -20.89
CA PHE A 352 -7.77 -1.63 -20.55
C PHE A 352 -9.22 -1.71 -20.05
N VAL A 353 -9.63 -0.81 -19.16
CA VAL A 353 -11.03 -0.74 -18.68
C VAL A 353 -11.99 -0.52 -19.85
N TRP A 354 -11.69 0.45 -20.69
CA TRP A 354 -12.54 0.77 -21.85
C TRP A 354 -12.68 -0.42 -22.81
N ARG A 355 -11.56 -1.04 -23.20
CA ARG A 355 -11.58 -2.15 -24.16
C ARG A 355 -12.28 -3.41 -23.63
N SER A 356 -12.12 -3.71 -22.31
CA SER A 356 -12.56 -4.99 -21.77
C SER A 356 -13.96 -4.97 -21.17
N LEU A 357 -14.37 -3.82 -20.62
CA LEU A 357 -15.62 -3.74 -19.86
C LEU A 357 -16.72 -2.97 -20.57
N LEU A 358 -16.37 -2.03 -21.46
CA LEU A 358 -17.36 -1.20 -22.15
C LEU A 358 -17.60 -1.67 -23.58
N ARG A 359 -16.59 -2.19 -24.29
CA ARG A 359 -16.75 -2.62 -25.69
C ARG A 359 -17.58 -3.90 -25.84
N GLU A 360 -17.73 -4.71 -24.80
CA GLU A 360 -18.56 -5.93 -24.79
C GLU A 360 -20.00 -5.67 -24.33
N SER A 361 -20.32 -4.44 -23.93
CA SER A 361 -21.67 -4.02 -23.51
C SER A 361 -22.41 -3.24 -24.62
N ILE A 362 -21.76 -3.00 -25.78
CA ILE A 362 -22.30 -2.47 -27.01
C ILE A 362 -22.40 -3.60 -28.03
#